data_376662ac57a2da78682d53d2f7fae1ca
#
_entry.id   376662ac57a2da78682d53d2f7fae1ca
#
_cell.length_a   1.000
_cell.length_b   1.000
_cell.length_c   1.000
_cell.angle_alpha   90.00
_cell.angle_beta   90.00
_cell.angle_gamma   90.00
#
_symmetry.space_group_name_H-M   'P 1'
#
loop_
_entity.id
_entity.type
_entity.pdbx_description
1 polymer ?
#
loop_
_entity_poly.entity_id
_entity_poly.type
_entity_poly.pdbx_seq_one_letter_code
_entity_poly.pdbx_strand_id
1 'polypeptide(L)'
;MNLMKNITVLFLLVLLSACIGSSTSGVFGSGVSIALDPRTLGTQIDDSIMQKNLVARLVLSEKKYLIKISIKVLDGRIFLGGKVDEPEEKLKITKMAWETKGARSVKNNIRIKQKFSFKNIVTDVLITSQLRTALILNKNVKAVNFNIDTINQKIYVFGIAHDENEKKEIIQEAKQIVDVKEVVTSILMVSDLSRQRE
;
A
#
# COMPACT_ATOMS: atom_id res chain seq x y z
N MET A 1 -36.81 16.92 -33.08
CA MET A 1 -36.27 15.55 -32.91
C MET A 1 -34.73 15.51 -32.81
N ASN A 2 -34.01 16.35 -33.52
CA ASN A 2 -32.52 16.37 -33.48
C ASN A 2 -31.94 16.99 -32.20
N LEU A 3 -32.60 17.98 -31.58
CA LEU A 3 -32.10 18.63 -30.36
C LEU A 3 -32.12 17.68 -29.14
N MET A 4 -33.19 16.92 -28.97
CA MET A 4 -33.26 15.90 -27.90
C MET A 4 -32.24 14.80 -28.07
N LYS A 5 -32.01 14.37 -29.30
CA LYS A 5 -30.99 13.36 -29.64
C LYS A 5 -29.55 13.85 -29.30
N ASN A 6 -29.29 15.11 -29.61
CA ASN A 6 -27.99 15.72 -29.29
C ASN A 6 -27.76 15.91 -27.77
N ILE A 7 -28.83 16.24 -27.02
CA ILE A 7 -28.77 16.35 -25.55
C ILE A 7 -28.54 14.99 -24.93
N THR A 8 -29.19 13.93 -25.44
CA THR A 8 -28.98 12.56 -24.95
C THR A 8 -27.58 12.05 -25.22
N VAL A 9 -27.02 12.36 -26.40
CA VAL A 9 -25.64 12.01 -26.74
C VAL A 9 -24.64 12.77 -25.88
N LEU A 10 -24.88 14.06 -25.60
CA LEU A 10 -24.03 14.88 -24.75
C LEU A 10 -24.08 14.37 -23.30
N PHE A 11 -25.25 13.98 -22.79
CA PHE A 11 -25.42 13.40 -21.47
C PHE A 11 -24.75 12.03 -21.33
N LEU A 12 -24.79 11.20 -22.39
CA LEU A 12 -24.10 9.91 -22.44
C LEU A 12 -22.60 10.07 -22.46
N LEU A 13 -22.06 11.08 -23.17
CA LEU A 13 -20.63 11.42 -23.19
C LEU A 13 -20.11 11.89 -21.81
N VAL A 14 -20.91 12.63 -21.06
CA VAL A 14 -20.58 13.08 -19.69
C VAL A 14 -20.57 11.89 -18.72
N LEU A 15 -21.46 10.91 -18.89
CA LEU A 15 -21.49 9.70 -18.07
C LEU A 15 -20.29 8.77 -18.35
N LEU A 16 -19.77 8.74 -19.56
CA LEU A 16 -18.58 7.97 -19.93
C LEU A 16 -17.28 8.55 -19.34
N SER A 17 -17.25 9.86 -19.07
CA SER A 17 -16.09 10.51 -18.40
C SER A 17 -16.01 10.20 -16.90
N ALA A 18 -17.10 9.74 -16.27
CA ALA A 18 -17.12 9.38 -14.85
C ALA A 18 -16.44 8.03 -14.53
N CYS A 19 -16.11 7.21 -15.55
CA CYS A 19 -15.45 5.92 -15.38
C CYS A 19 -13.92 5.95 -15.49
N ILE A 20 -13.32 7.13 -15.73
CA ILE A 20 -11.85 7.28 -15.72
C ILE A 20 -11.44 7.72 -14.32
N GLY A 21 -11.25 6.78 -13.41
CA GLY A 21 -10.65 7.15 -12.14
C GLY A 21 -10.96 6.33 -10.92
N SER A 22 -11.03 5.02 -10.98
CA SER A 22 -10.86 4.23 -9.76
C SER A 22 -9.43 3.70 -9.58
N SER A 23 -8.45 4.43 -10.05
CA SER A 23 -7.13 4.39 -9.43
C SER A 23 -7.18 5.37 -8.25
N THR A 24 -6.96 4.89 -7.04
CA THR A 24 -6.88 5.65 -5.78
C THR A 24 -5.80 6.75 -5.75
N SER A 25 -5.34 7.20 -6.91
CA SER A 25 -4.41 8.29 -7.17
C SER A 25 -5.07 9.42 -7.94
N GLY A 26 -6.35 9.73 -7.66
CA GLY A 26 -6.98 10.95 -8.18
C GLY A 26 -6.18 12.18 -7.75
N VAL A 27 -6.13 13.20 -8.62
CA VAL A 27 -5.37 14.45 -8.42
C VAL A 27 -5.60 15.09 -7.05
N PHE A 28 -6.77 14.88 -6.44
CA PHE A 28 -7.10 15.34 -5.09
C PHE A 28 -6.57 14.42 -3.98
N GLY A 29 -6.47 13.10 -4.20
CA GLY A 29 -5.98 12.15 -3.20
C GLY A 29 -4.47 12.21 -2.98
N SER A 30 -3.69 12.48 -4.03
CA SER A 30 -2.24 12.59 -3.91
C SER A 30 -1.79 13.84 -3.17
N GLY A 31 -2.48 14.98 -3.37
CA GLY A 31 -2.16 16.24 -2.68
C GLY A 31 -2.39 16.17 -1.17
N VAL A 32 -3.50 15.59 -0.75
CA VAL A 32 -3.82 15.42 0.69
C VAL A 32 -2.86 14.42 1.35
N SER A 33 -2.51 13.33 0.67
CA SER A 33 -1.56 12.34 1.18
C SER A 33 -0.17 12.96 1.41
N ILE A 34 0.30 13.79 0.50
CA ILE A 34 1.58 14.50 0.62
C ILE A 34 1.57 15.46 1.80
N ALA A 35 0.49 16.22 1.98
CA ALA A 35 0.38 17.21 3.06
C ALA A 35 0.32 16.59 4.46
N LEU A 36 -0.21 15.37 4.59
CA LEU A 36 -0.33 14.65 5.87
C LEU A 36 0.85 13.72 6.16
N ASP A 37 1.72 13.48 5.19
CA ASP A 37 2.90 12.62 5.37
C ASP A 37 3.96 13.38 6.20
N PRO A 38 4.46 12.80 7.29
CA PRO A 38 5.45 13.44 8.13
C PRO A 38 6.84 13.58 7.49
N ARG A 39 7.09 12.91 6.37
CA ARG A 39 8.37 12.99 5.64
C ARG A 39 8.47 14.28 4.84
N THR A 40 9.71 14.75 4.58
CA THR A 40 9.93 15.87 3.69
C THR A 40 9.50 15.55 2.25
N LEU A 41 9.12 16.56 1.47
CA LEU A 41 8.77 16.37 0.05
C LEU A 41 9.89 15.69 -0.73
N GLY A 42 11.15 16.08 -0.48
CA GLY A 42 12.31 15.45 -1.13
C GLY A 42 12.39 13.95 -0.83
N THR A 43 12.21 13.55 0.42
CA THR A 43 12.19 12.13 0.80
C THR A 43 11.03 11.38 0.14
N GLN A 44 9.84 11.99 0.07
CA GLN A 44 8.69 11.36 -0.59
C GLN A 44 8.92 11.15 -2.08
N ILE A 45 9.56 12.13 -2.76
CA ILE A 45 9.92 12.03 -4.19
C ILE A 45 10.95 10.92 -4.39
N ASP A 46 12.03 10.90 -3.62
CA ASP A 46 13.08 9.87 -3.70
C ASP A 46 12.51 8.47 -3.48
N ASP A 47 11.68 8.30 -2.45
CA ASP A 47 11.01 7.03 -2.15
C ASP A 47 10.08 6.59 -3.28
N SER A 48 9.34 7.55 -3.87
CA SER A 48 8.45 7.27 -5.01
C SER A 48 9.21 6.82 -6.24
N ILE A 49 10.35 7.47 -6.56
CA ILE A 49 11.23 7.09 -7.67
C ILE A 49 11.80 5.70 -7.41
N MET A 50 12.32 5.44 -6.21
CA MET A 50 12.85 4.14 -5.82
C MET A 50 11.79 3.04 -5.97
N GLN A 51 10.58 3.27 -5.47
CA GLN A 51 9.46 2.33 -5.57
C GLN A 51 9.11 2.02 -7.03
N LYS A 52 8.98 3.06 -7.88
CA LYS A 52 8.67 2.89 -9.31
C LYS A 52 9.77 2.11 -10.05
N ASN A 53 11.03 2.40 -9.76
CA ASN A 53 12.17 1.70 -10.37
C ASN A 53 12.17 0.21 -9.99
N LEU A 54 11.91 -0.12 -8.73
CA LEU A 54 11.83 -1.51 -8.29
C LEU A 54 10.62 -2.22 -8.91
N VAL A 55 9.45 -1.57 -8.97
CA VAL A 55 8.26 -2.11 -9.66
C VAL A 55 8.58 -2.40 -11.11
N ALA A 56 9.19 -1.44 -11.85
CA ALA A 56 9.54 -1.62 -13.25
C ALA A 56 10.49 -2.82 -13.46
N ARG A 57 11.54 -2.94 -12.65
CA ARG A 57 12.48 -4.08 -12.69
C ARG A 57 11.79 -5.41 -12.44
N LEU A 58 10.87 -5.47 -11.46
CA LEU A 58 10.11 -6.69 -11.16
C LEU A 58 9.19 -7.07 -12.32
N VAL A 59 8.49 -6.10 -12.91
CA VAL A 59 7.59 -6.34 -14.06
C VAL A 59 8.37 -6.78 -15.30
N LEU A 60 9.54 -6.20 -15.56
CA LEU A 60 10.43 -6.63 -16.64
C LEU A 60 10.96 -8.06 -16.41
N SER A 61 11.18 -8.44 -15.16
CA SER A 61 11.56 -9.82 -14.82
C SER A 61 10.40 -10.79 -15.03
N GLU A 62 9.24 -10.49 -14.48
CA GLU A 62 8.00 -11.27 -14.66
C GLU A 62 6.76 -10.40 -14.45
N LYS A 63 5.91 -10.30 -15.47
CA LYS A 63 4.69 -9.45 -15.45
C LYS A 63 3.74 -9.79 -14.29
N LYS A 64 3.72 -11.06 -13.82
CA LYS A 64 2.86 -11.48 -12.70
C LYS A 64 3.16 -10.75 -11.40
N TYR A 65 4.38 -10.24 -11.21
CA TYR A 65 4.76 -9.54 -9.98
C TYR A 65 4.03 -8.20 -9.80
N LEU A 66 3.57 -7.56 -10.88
CA LEU A 66 2.77 -6.33 -10.80
C LEU A 66 1.52 -6.50 -9.92
N ILE A 67 0.90 -7.68 -9.96
CA ILE A 67 -0.35 -7.96 -9.24
C ILE A 67 -0.09 -8.70 -7.93
N LYS A 68 0.95 -9.55 -7.89
CA LYS A 68 1.20 -10.45 -6.75
C LYS A 68 2.05 -9.81 -5.66
N ILE A 69 2.83 -8.79 -5.97
CA ILE A 69 3.81 -8.20 -5.05
C ILE A 69 3.44 -6.75 -4.74
N SER A 70 3.31 -6.48 -3.47
CA SER A 70 3.17 -5.12 -2.94
C SER A 70 4.53 -4.59 -2.54
N ILE A 71 4.83 -3.36 -2.94
CA ILE A 71 6.08 -2.66 -2.64
C ILE A 71 5.74 -1.32 -2.02
N LYS A 72 6.34 -1.04 -0.89
CA LYS A 72 6.30 0.29 -0.27
C LYS A 72 7.72 0.71 0.10
N VAL A 73 8.04 1.97 -0.17
CA VAL A 73 9.33 2.56 0.21
C VAL A 73 9.06 3.73 1.15
N LEU A 74 9.75 3.73 2.29
CA LEU A 74 9.62 4.77 3.32
C LEU A 74 11.03 5.10 3.82
N ASP A 75 11.50 6.31 3.54
CA ASP A 75 12.85 6.78 3.90
C ASP A 75 13.95 5.79 3.45
N GLY A 76 13.89 5.33 2.20
CA GLY A 76 14.82 4.34 1.65
C GLY A 76 14.68 2.92 2.18
N ARG A 77 13.72 2.66 3.08
CA ARG A 77 13.41 1.33 3.60
C ARG A 77 12.34 0.68 2.73
N ILE A 78 12.66 -0.47 2.15
CA ILE A 78 11.80 -1.20 1.23
C ILE A 78 11.02 -2.27 1.98
N PHE A 79 9.71 -2.22 1.91
CA PHE A 79 8.81 -3.22 2.45
C PHE A 79 8.20 -4.01 1.30
N LEU A 80 8.37 -5.31 1.33
CA LEU A 80 7.84 -6.25 0.34
C LEU A 80 6.74 -7.10 0.98
N GLY A 81 5.59 -7.15 0.34
CA GLY A 81 4.46 -8.00 0.72
C GLY A 81 3.95 -8.79 -0.47
N GLY A 82 3.03 -9.71 -0.23
CA GLY A 82 2.39 -10.48 -1.28
C GLY A 82 2.63 -11.98 -1.17
N LYS A 83 2.35 -12.69 -2.27
CA LYS A 83 2.49 -14.14 -2.36
C LYS A 83 3.21 -14.53 -3.65
N VAL A 84 4.13 -15.47 -3.53
CA VAL A 84 4.82 -16.13 -4.65
C VAL A 84 4.54 -17.62 -4.63
N ASP A 85 4.76 -18.28 -5.76
CA ASP A 85 4.49 -19.70 -5.88
C ASP A 85 5.69 -20.50 -5.34
N GLU A 86 6.93 -20.02 -5.58
CA GLU A 86 8.17 -20.72 -5.27
C GLU A 86 9.10 -19.91 -4.33
N PRO A 87 9.90 -20.58 -3.47
CA PRO A 87 10.87 -19.93 -2.60
C PRO A 87 11.91 -19.11 -3.37
N GLU A 88 12.32 -19.58 -4.54
CA GLU A 88 13.28 -18.93 -5.43
C GLU A 88 12.80 -17.56 -5.91
N GLU A 89 11.50 -17.42 -6.15
CA GLU A 89 10.88 -16.14 -6.51
C GLU A 89 11.04 -15.13 -5.37
N LYS A 90 10.81 -15.56 -4.13
CA LYS A 90 11.00 -14.73 -2.94
C LYS A 90 12.44 -14.24 -2.82
N LEU A 91 13.42 -15.13 -3.03
CA LEU A 91 14.85 -14.78 -2.99
C LEU A 91 15.19 -13.78 -4.11
N LYS A 92 14.72 -14.03 -5.34
CA LYS A 92 14.93 -13.17 -6.51
C LYS A 92 14.42 -11.75 -6.25
N ILE A 93 13.20 -11.63 -5.74
CA ILE A 93 12.59 -10.32 -5.42
C ILE A 93 13.37 -9.61 -4.30
N THR A 94 13.81 -10.35 -3.28
CA THR A 94 14.62 -9.79 -2.19
C THR A 94 15.94 -9.22 -2.71
N LYS A 95 16.63 -9.98 -3.58
CA LYS A 95 17.87 -9.53 -4.22
C LYS A 95 17.66 -8.24 -5.01
N MET A 96 16.63 -8.21 -5.86
CA MET A 96 16.31 -7.02 -6.66
C MET A 96 16.00 -5.80 -5.80
N ALA A 97 15.38 -5.99 -4.65
CA ALA A 97 15.12 -4.91 -3.70
C ALA A 97 16.42 -4.37 -3.08
N TRP A 98 17.33 -5.24 -2.65
CA TRP A 98 18.63 -4.83 -2.12
C TRP A 98 19.50 -4.11 -3.17
N GLU A 99 19.42 -4.51 -4.43
CA GLU A 99 20.13 -3.89 -5.56
C GLU A 99 19.53 -2.55 -5.99
N THR A 100 18.43 -2.11 -5.40
CA THR A 100 17.80 -0.84 -5.74
C THR A 100 18.62 0.31 -5.14
N LYS A 101 19.02 1.27 -6.00
CA LYS A 101 19.83 2.41 -5.58
C LYS A 101 19.12 3.21 -4.48
N GLY A 102 19.82 3.43 -3.37
CA GLY A 102 19.30 4.15 -2.21
C GLY A 102 18.57 3.27 -1.20
N ALA A 103 18.47 1.94 -1.43
CA ALA A 103 17.91 1.02 -0.46
C ALA A 103 18.74 1.00 0.82
N ARG A 104 18.09 1.29 1.96
CA ARG A 104 18.71 1.32 3.30
C ARG A 104 18.42 0.05 4.08
N SER A 105 17.25 -0.52 3.88
CA SER A 105 16.85 -1.82 4.42
C SER A 105 15.77 -2.45 3.57
N VAL A 106 15.68 -3.79 3.62
CA VAL A 106 14.62 -4.55 2.95
C VAL A 106 13.93 -5.43 3.98
N LYS A 107 12.65 -5.18 4.22
CA LYS A 107 11.79 -6.05 5.02
C LYS A 107 10.92 -6.89 4.11
N ASN A 108 11.26 -8.19 3.99
CA ASN A 108 10.56 -9.10 3.10
C ASN A 108 9.52 -9.94 3.87
N ASN A 109 8.25 -9.59 3.70
CA ASN A 109 7.10 -10.32 4.21
C ASN A 109 6.36 -11.10 3.11
N ILE A 110 7.01 -11.35 1.96
CA ILE A 110 6.46 -12.19 0.90
C ILE A 110 6.30 -13.61 1.42
N ARG A 111 5.13 -14.20 1.18
CA ARG A 111 4.82 -15.57 1.56
C ARG A 111 4.83 -16.48 0.37
N ILE A 112 5.22 -17.72 0.57
CA ILE A 112 5.10 -18.80 -0.41
C ILE A 112 3.66 -19.29 -0.37
N LYS A 113 3.04 -19.45 -1.53
CA LYS A 113 1.64 -19.91 -1.67
C LYS A 113 1.48 -21.29 -1.06
N GLN A 114 0.66 -21.39 -0.05
CA GLN A 114 0.08 -22.67 0.35
C GLN A 114 -1.18 -22.91 -0.50
N LYS A 115 -1.66 -24.15 -0.58
CA LYS A 115 -2.82 -24.56 -1.42
C LYS A 115 -3.94 -23.51 -1.44
N PHE A 116 -4.35 -23.12 -2.64
CA PHE A 116 -5.31 -22.08 -2.93
C PHE A 116 -6.67 -22.34 -2.23
N SER A 117 -7.14 -21.38 -1.43
CA SER A 117 -8.49 -21.40 -0.88
C SER A 117 -9.18 -20.07 -1.21
N PHE A 118 -10.21 -20.13 -2.03
CA PHE A 118 -11.03 -18.96 -2.38
C PHE A 118 -11.62 -18.29 -1.12
N LYS A 119 -12.03 -19.09 -0.14
CA LYS A 119 -12.54 -18.61 1.15
C LYS A 119 -11.52 -17.70 1.85
N ASN A 120 -10.25 -18.09 1.85
CA ASN A 120 -9.20 -17.27 2.51
C ASN A 120 -9.01 -15.93 1.81
N ILE A 121 -9.13 -15.88 0.49
CA ILE A 121 -9.01 -14.62 -0.26
C ILE A 121 -10.13 -13.65 0.10
N VAL A 122 -11.37 -14.13 0.12
CA VAL A 122 -12.53 -13.30 0.49
C VAL A 122 -12.38 -12.79 1.92
N THR A 123 -12.01 -13.65 2.85
CA THR A 123 -11.77 -13.26 4.26
C THR A 123 -10.65 -12.22 4.36
N ASP A 124 -9.53 -12.41 3.66
CA ASP A 124 -8.40 -11.46 3.67
C ASP A 124 -8.81 -10.07 3.14
N VAL A 125 -9.64 -10.02 2.07
CA VAL A 125 -10.18 -8.77 1.52
C VAL A 125 -11.11 -8.08 2.51
N LEU A 126 -11.99 -8.83 3.17
CA LEU A 126 -12.91 -8.28 4.18
C LEU A 126 -12.14 -7.69 5.36
N ILE A 127 -11.16 -8.43 5.90
CA ILE A 127 -10.29 -7.97 7.00
C ILE A 127 -9.59 -6.66 6.61
N THR A 128 -8.97 -6.62 5.42
CA THR A 128 -8.27 -5.41 4.93
C THR A 128 -9.22 -4.22 4.83
N SER A 129 -10.43 -4.44 4.28
CA SER A 129 -11.42 -3.38 4.10
C SER A 129 -11.95 -2.84 5.42
N GLN A 130 -12.23 -3.73 6.38
CA GLN A 130 -12.68 -3.35 7.72
C GLN A 130 -11.61 -2.52 8.44
N LEU A 131 -10.35 -2.96 8.45
CA LEU A 131 -9.29 -2.19 9.08
C LEU A 131 -9.07 -0.84 8.40
N ARG A 132 -9.07 -0.76 7.07
CA ARG A 132 -8.96 0.53 6.36
C ARG A 132 -10.07 1.48 6.76
N THR A 133 -11.29 0.99 6.85
CA THR A 133 -12.44 1.80 7.28
C THR A 133 -12.26 2.27 8.73
N ALA A 134 -11.88 1.38 9.65
CA ALA A 134 -11.63 1.73 11.04
C ALA A 134 -10.56 2.82 11.18
N LEU A 135 -9.42 2.68 10.47
CA LEU A 135 -8.35 3.69 10.52
C LEU A 135 -8.76 5.03 9.89
N ILE A 136 -9.60 5.04 8.85
CA ILE A 136 -10.12 6.29 8.26
C ILE A 136 -11.05 7.01 9.22
N LEU A 137 -11.85 6.28 9.99
CA LEU A 137 -12.79 6.83 10.96
C LEU A 137 -12.11 7.25 12.28
N ASN A 138 -10.96 6.69 12.59
CA ASN A 138 -10.21 7.01 13.81
C ASN A 138 -9.51 8.37 13.66
N LYS A 139 -9.94 9.36 14.45
CA LYS A 139 -9.44 10.74 14.40
C LYS A 139 -7.96 10.88 14.81
N ASN A 140 -7.44 9.91 15.55
CA ASN A 140 -6.07 9.92 16.05
C ASN A 140 -5.09 9.26 15.06
N VAL A 141 -5.60 8.71 13.93
CA VAL A 141 -4.80 7.99 12.94
C VAL A 141 -4.84 8.69 11.60
N LYS A 142 -3.68 8.97 11.02
CA LYS A 142 -3.55 9.45 9.63
C LYS A 142 -3.45 8.26 8.69
N ALA A 143 -4.59 7.64 8.37
CA ALA A 143 -4.69 6.39 7.61
C ALA A 143 -3.88 6.38 6.29
N VAL A 144 -3.68 7.56 5.66
CA VAL A 144 -2.91 7.73 4.42
C VAL A 144 -1.42 7.39 4.56
N ASN A 145 -0.89 7.43 5.80
CA ASN A 145 0.51 7.12 6.09
C ASN A 145 0.78 5.62 6.22
N PHE A 146 -0.28 4.80 6.14
CA PHE A 146 -0.17 3.36 6.38
C PHE A 146 -0.62 2.55 5.17
N ASN A 147 0.14 1.50 4.88
CA ASN A 147 -0.23 0.46 3.94
C ASN A 147 -0.65 -0.79 4.70
N ILE A 148 -1.78 -1.39 4.30
CA ILE A 148 -2.37 -2.55 4.95
C ILE A 148 -2.49 -3.66 3.92
N ASP A 149 -1.90 -4.80 4.22
CA ASP A 149 -2.06 -6.05 3.47
C ASP A 149 -2.53 -7.16 4.40
N THR A 150 -3.46 -8.00 3.96
CA THR A 150 -3.88 -9.18 4.71
C THR A 150 -3.57 -10.43 3.90
N ILE A 151 -2.97 -11.43 4.54
CA ILE A 151 -2.59 -12.70 3.91
C ILE A 151 -2.85 -13.84 4.91
N ASN A 152 -3.74 -14.76 4.56
CA ASN A 152 -4.13 -15.89 5.42
C ASN A 152 -4.57 -15.43 6.82
N GLN A 153 -5.41 -14.39 6.89
CA GLN A 153 -5.93 -13.78 8.12
C GLN A 153 -4.85 -13.14 9.02
N LYS A 154 -3.65 -12.88 8.48
CA LYS A 154 -2.61 -12.11 9.14
C LYS A 154 -2.53 -10.73 8.52
N ILE A 155 -2.70 -9.71 9.34
CA ILE A 155 -2.58 -8.31 8.91
C ILE A 155 -1.12 -7.90 8.94
N TYR A 156 -0.69 -7.21 7.88
CA TYR A 156 0.61 -6.54 7.78
C TYR A 156 0.38 -5.05 7.65
N VAL A 157 0.85 -4.28 8.63
CA VAL A 157 0.78 -2.82 8.59
C VAL A 157 2.17 -2.25 8.42
N PHE A 158 2.34 -1.44 7.37
CA PHE A 158 3.57 -0.71 7.07
C PHE A 158 3.27 0.77 7.06
N GLY A 159 4.12 1.58 7.63
CA GLY A 159 3.87 3.02 7.61
C GLY A 159 4.79 3.81 8.49
N ILE A 160 4.44 5.10 8.65
CA ILE A 160 5.13 6.03 9.52
C ILE A 160 4.09 6.64 10.45
N ALA A 161 4.24 6.38 11.75
CA ALA A 161 3.45 7.01 12.78
C ALA A 161 4.10 8.32 13.24
N HIS A 162 3.28 9.30 13.57
CA HIS A 162 3.74 10.56 14.14
C HIS A 162 4.28 10.36 15.56
N ASP A 163 3.56 9.55 16.35
CA ASP A 163 3.91 9.25 17.74
C ASP A 163 3.50 7.83 18.14
N GLU A 164 3.90 7.41 19.35
CA GLU A 164 3.57 6.09 19.89
C GLU A 164 2.08 5.88 20.13
N ASN A 165 1.28 6.95 20.32
CA ASN A 165 -0.16 6.83 20.50
C ASN A 165 -0.82 6.42 19.18
N GLU A 166 -0.48 7.09 18.07
CA GLU A 166 -0.96 6.71 16.73
C GLU A 166 -0.62 5.26 16.41
N LYS A 167 0.60 4.82 16.72
CA LYS A 167 1.02 3.42 16.52
C LYS A 167 0.21 2.44 17.38
N LYS A 168 -0.06 2.76 18.62
CA LYS A 168 -0.88 1.95 19.52
C LYS A 168 -2.32 1.83 19.04
N GLU A 169 -2.94 2.94 18.61
CA GLU A 169 -4.29 2.98 18.06
C GLU A 169 -4.41 2.05 16.85
N ILE A 170 -3.47 2.10 15.91
CA ILE A 170 -3.47 1.24 14.73
C ILE A 170 -3.41 -0.25 15.11
N ILE A 171 -2.55 -0.59 16.06
CA ILE A 171 -2.41 -1.98 16.53
C ILE A 171 -3.69 -2.43 17.23
N GLN A 172 -4.32 -1.57 18.01
CA GLN A 172 -5.55 -1.85 18.71
C GLN A 172 -6.71 -2.07 17.73
N GLU A 173 -6.90 -1.17 16.76
CA GLU A 173 -7.89 -1.33 15.69
C GLU A 173 -7.69 -2.65 14.92
N ALA A 174 -6.44 -2.96 14.55
CA ALA A 174 -6.13 -4.19 13.82
C ALA A 174 -6.45 -5.46 14.63
N LYS A 175 -6.26 -5.45 15.96
CA LYS A 175 -6.57 -6.59 16.84
C LYS A 175 -8.05 -6.78 17.07
N GLN A 176 -8.89 -5.76 16.89
CA GLN A 176 -10.33 -5.84 17.05
C GLN A 176 -11.07 -6.41 15.85
N ILE A 177 -10.41 -6.50 14.70
CA ILE A 177 -11.01 -7.05 13.48
C ILE A 177 -11.25 -8.55 13.66
N VAL A 178 -12.48 -8.98 13.34
CA VAL A 178 -12.90 -10.39 13.40
C VAL A 178 -12.07 -11.25 12.43
N ASP A 179 -11.82 -12.48 12.79
CA ASP A 179 -11.06 -13.48 12.01
C ASP A 179 -9.56 -13.17 11.84
N VAL A 180 -9.01 -12.18 12.50
CA VAL A 180 -7.58 -11.89 12.50
C VAL A 180 -6.83 -12.86 13.39
N LYS A 181 -5.82 -13.53 12.82
CA LYS A 181 -4.94 -14.47 13.54
C LYS A 181 -3.71 -13.81 14.12
N GLU A 182 -3.19 -12.82 13.42
CA GLU A 182 -1.93 -12.17 13.80
C GLU A 182 -1.85 -10.77 13.17
N VAL A 183 -1.27 -9.84 13.91
CA VAL A 183 -0.96 -8.49 13.44
C VAL A 183 0.55 -8.31 13.43
N VAL A 184 1.12 -8.12 12.25
CA VAL A 184 2.55 -7.86 12.02
C VAL A 184 2.72 -6.40 11.63
N THR A 185 3.46 -5.64 12.42
CA THR A 185 3.67 -4.22 12.15
C THR A 185 5.12 -3.92 11.78
N SER A 186 5.31 -3.01 10.84
CA SER A 186 6.58 -2.35 10.55
C SER A 186 6.31 -0.86 10.43
N ILE A 187 6.00 -0.27 11.56
CA ILE A 187 5.70 1.14 11.70
C ILE A 187 6.96 1.84 12.19
N LEU A 188 7.44 2.78 11.38
CA LEU A 188 8.52 3.67 11.72
C LEU A 188 7.95 4.88 12.45
N MET A 189 8.71 5.45 13.36
CA MET A 189 8.36 6.72 13.98
C MET A 189 8.94 7.87 13.14
N VAL A 190 8.31 9.03 13.18
CA VAL A 190 8.90 10.25 12.57
C VAL A 190 10.30 10.49 13.11
N SER A 191 10.50 10.29 14.41
CA SER A 191 11.81 10.39 15.07
C SER A 191 12.89 9.46 14.50
N ASP A 192 12.49 8.35 13.87
CA ASP A 192 13.42 7.36 13.31
C ASP A 192 13.84 7.68 11.87
N LEU A 193 13.31 8.75 11.27
CA LEU A 193 13.60 9.12 9.90
C LEU A 193 14.96 9.81 9.82
N SER A 194 15.85 9.27 8.99
CA SER A 194 17.23 9.79 8.87
C SER A 194 17.36 11.11 8.13
N ARG A 195 16.26 11.60 7.52
CA ARG A 195 16.19 12.86 6.79
C ARG A 195 15.20 13.81 7.47
N GLN A 196 15.28 13.92 8.78
CA GLN A 196 14.56 14.98 9.49
C GLN A 196 15.14 16.33 9.12
N ARG A 197 14.29 17.35 9.05
CA ARG A 197 14.77 18.74 8.91
C ARG A 197 15.50 19.10 10.19
N GLU A 198 16.77 19.49 10.02
CA GLU A 198 17.45 20.35 10.99
C GLU A 198 16.80 21.72 10.99
#